data_24e6f7d7d8e87e916334cc78e2d6c476
#
_entry.id   24e6f7d7d8e87e916334cc78e2d6c476
#
_cell.length_a   1.000
_cell.length_b   1.000
_cell.length_c   1.000
_cell.angle_alpha   90.00
_cell.angle_beta   90.00
_cell.angle_gamma   90.00
#
_symmetry.space_group_name_H-M   'P 1'
#
loop_
_entity.id
_entity.type
_entity.pdbx_description
1 polymer ?
#
loop_
_entity_poly.entity_id
_entity_poly.type
_entity_poly.pdbx_seq_one_letter_code
_entity_poly.pdbx_strand_id
1 'polypeptide(L)'
;MRIRVRWHAVGILLIALAAPRMAHAGGARTDTLRRAVSNVLLGPFDVALSPAVTAQALYTNAKAANYSLPATVALELLGGAGWFFPVTAATGVFRMWSGFAEMPVGLTLLVSKSFTDWQPPPFFDVHGKPAMVSYPSAVIPLEFGVNYLAAS
;
A
#
# COMPACT_ATOMS: atom_id res chain seq x y z
N MET A 1 27.00 -17.21 6.54
CA MET A 1 26.24 -16.62 5.43
C MET A 1 26.25 -15.10 5.61
N ARG A 2 27.09 -14.35 4.88
CA ARG A 2 27.19 -12.88 5.00
C ARG A 2 26.17 -12.26 4.06
N ILE A 3 25.08 -11.70 4.61
CA ILE A 3 24.09 -10.92 3.85
C ILE A 3 24.78 -9.61 3.43
N ARG A 4 25.19 -9.52 2.17
CA ARG A 4 25.62 -8.26 1.59
C ARG A 4 24.36 -7.42 1.32
N VAL A 5 23.98 -6.60 2.28
CA VAL A 5 22.97 -5.55 2.05
C VAL A 5 23.52 -4.65 0.94
N ARG A 6 22.86 -4.67 -0.22
CA ARG A 6 23.23 -3.82 -1.35
C ARG A 6 22.85 -2.39 -0.99
N TRP A 7 23.84 -1.59 -0.64
CA TRP A 7 23.73 -0.17 -0.24
C TRP A 7 22.98 0.71 -1.24
N HIS A 8 22.79 0.25 -2.48
CA HIS A 8 21.99 0.94 -3.51
C HIS A 8 20.50 1.07 -3.13
N ALA A 9 19.93 0.08 -2.45
CA ALA A 9 18.54 0.15 -2.00
C ALA A 9 18.35 1.15 -0.84
N VAL A 10 19.35 1.26 0.03
CA VAL A 10 19.38 2.23 1.14
C VAL A 10 19.56 3.65 0.59
N GLY A 11 20.37 3.82 -0.45
CA GLY A 11 20.57 5.12 -1.12
C GLY A 11 19.30 5.66 -1.76
N ILE A 12 18.50 4.81 -2.42
CA ILE A 12 17.23 5.21 -3.04
C ILE A 12 16.21 5.59 -1.95
N LEU A 13 16.16 4.86 -0.85
CA LEU A 13 15.29 5.17 0.28
C LEU A 13 15.69 6.49 0.96
N LEU A 14 17.00 6.75 1.11
CA LEU A 14 17.49 8.00 1.69
C LEU A 14 17.26 9.22 0.79
N ILE A 15 17.35 9.07 -0.54
CA ILE A 15 17.01 10.13 -1.49
C ILE A 15 15.51 10.43 -1.44
N ALA A 16 14.66 9.41 -1.32
CA ALA A 16 13.22 9.58 -1.15
C ALA A 16 12.86 10.27 0.19
N LEU A 17 13.65 10.04 1.24
CA LEU A 17 13.48 10.66 2.57
C LEU A 17 14.09 12.07 2.67
N ALA A 18 15.10 12.38 1.84
CA ALA A 18 15.80 13.67 1.88
C ALA A 18 15.15 14.80 1.05
N ALA A 19 14.02 14.55 0.37
CA ALA A 19 13.33 15.51 -0.48
C ALA A 19 12.11 16.23 0.20
N PRO A 20 12.24 16.75 1.45
CA PRO A 20 11.08 17.31 2.16
C PRO A 20 10.65 18.69 1.66
N ARG A 21 11.39 19.33 0.77
CA ARG A 21 11.14 20.73 0.37
C ARG A 21 10.41 20.92 -0.95
N MET A 22 10.24 19.89 -1.76
CA MET A 22 9.49 19.97 -3.02
C MET A 22 7.98 19.72 -2.85
N ALA A 23 7.54 19.33 -1.68
CA ALA A 23 6.16 18.89 -1.43
C ALA A 23 5.11 20.02 -1.43
N HIS A 24 5.51 21.28 -1.32
CA HIS A 24 4.56 22.40 -1.23
C HIS A 24 4.32 23.14 -2.54
N ALA A 25 5.14 22.93 -3.56
CA ALA A 25 5.03 23.65 -4.84
C ALA A 25 4.47 22.81 -5.99
N GLY A 26 4.18 21.52 -5.76
CA GLY A 26 3.88 20.56 -6.81
C GLY A 26 2.49 19.94 -6.78
N GLY A 27 1.66 20.20 -5.77
CA GLY A 27 0.27 19.74 -5.66
C GLY A 27 -0.05 18.47 -6.44
N ALA A 28 -1.03 18.57 -7.31
CA ALA A 28 -1.55 17.50 -8.15
C ALA A 28 -0.51 16.75 -8.99
N ARG A 29 0.55 17.42 -9.45
CA ARG A 29 1.55 16.83 -10.37
C ARG A 29 2.44 15.78 -9.72
N THR A 30 2.71 15.92 -8.44
CA THR A 30 3.56 14.98 -7.70
C THR A 30 2.78 13.83 -7.12
N ASP A 31 1.46 13.96 -6.96
CA ASP A 31 0.65 12.98 -6.25
C ASP A 31 0.60 11.63 -6.96
N THR A 32 0.47 11.62 -8.29
CA THR A 32 0.51 10.39 -9.08
C THR A 32 1.86 9.68 -8.91
N LEU A 33 2.97 10.41 -8.99
CA LEU A 33 4.29 9.81 -8.81
C LEU A 33 4.52 9.34 -7.38
N ARG A 34 4.10 10.11 -6.38
CA ARG A 34 4.21 9.75 -4.97
C ARG A 34 3.41 8.48 -4.65
N ARG A 35 2.18 8.39 -5.19
CA ARG A 35 1.34 7.20 -5.08
C ARG A 35 1.97 6.00 -5.78
N ALA A 36 2.46 6.17 -7.01
CA ALA A 36 3.14 5.13 -7.76
C ALA A 36 4.35 4.57 -6.99
N VAL A 37 5.22 5.45 -6.49
CA VAL A 37 6.38 5.06 -5.69
C VAL A 37 5.97 4.36 -4.39
N SER A 38 4.97 4.89 -3.69
CA SER A 38 4.41 4.26 -2.49
C SER A 38 3.90 2.85 -2.79
N ASN A 39 3.14 2.68 -3.87
CA ASN A 39 2.57 1.38 -4.25
C ASN A 39 3.64 0.36 -4.61
N VAL A 40 4.69 0.77 -5.34
CA VAL A 40 5.83 -0.13 -5.66
C VAL A 40 6.59 -0.55 -4.42
N LEU A 41 6.89 0.41 -3.54
CA LEU A 41 7.71 0.14 -2.35
C LEU A 41 6.95 -0.62 -1.26
N LEU A 42 5.67 -0.32 -1.07
CA LEU A 42 4.90 -0.84 0.05
C LEU A 42 4.05 -2.07 -0.31
N GLY A 43 3.77 -2.31 -1.60
CA GLY A 43 3.08 -3.52 -2.04
C GLY A 43 3.72 -4.82 -1.56
N PRO A 44 5.05 -5.00 -1.61
CA PRO A 44 5.71 -6.18 -1.05
C PRO A 44 5.50 -6.35 0.46
N PHE A 45 5.38 -5.25 1.22
CA PHE A 45 5.07 -5.31 2.65
C PHE A 45 3.64 -5.77 2.90
N ASP A 46 2.68 -5.36 2.05
CA ASP A 46 1.30 -5.85 2.14
C ASP A 46 1.23 -7.35 1.89
N VAL A 47 2.00 -7.86 0.92
CA VAL A 47 2.11 -9.31 0.69
C VAL A 47 2.70 -10.02 1.92
N ALA A 48 3.79 -9.51 2.46
CA ALA A 48 4.46 -10.10 3.61
C ALA A 48 3.60 -10.07 4.89
N LEU A 49 2.81 -9.02 5.08
CA LEU A 49 1.92 -8.84 6.22
C LEU A 49 0.53 -9.44 6.02
N SER A 50 0.23 -9.98 4.84
CA SER A 50 -1.09 -10.52 4.53
C SER A 50 -1.61 -11.56 5.53
N PRO A 51 -0.79 -12.44 6.16
CA PRO A 51 -1.29 -13.33 7.20
C PRO A 51 -1.79 -12.57 8.43
N ALA A 52 -1.05 -11.56 8.87
CA ALA A 52 -1.41 -10.75 10.04
C ALA A 52 -2.65 -9.88 9.78
N VAL A 53 -2.71 -9.25 8.61
CA VAL A 53 -3.88 -8.48 8.16
C VAL A 53 -5.12 -9.36 8.06
N THR A 54 -4.97 -10.58 7.53
CA THR A 54 -6.06 -11.55 7.44
C THR A 54 -6.57 -11.94 8.82
N ALA A 55 -5.69 -12.27 9.76
CA ALA A 55 -6.08 -12.61 11.13
C ALA A 55 -6.80 -11.45 11.81
N GLN A 56 -6.30 -10.23 11.65
CA GLN A 56 -6.94 -9.03 12.17
C GLN A 56 -8.33 -8.80 11.56
N ALA A 57 -8.48 -8.95 10.25
CA ALA A 57 -9.75 -8.78 9.55
C ALA A 57 -10.79 -9.79 10.04
N LEU A 58 -10.40 -11.06 10.14
CA LEU A 58 -11.28 -12.14 10.63
C LEU A 58 -11.69 -11.93 12.09
N TYR A 59 -10.74 -11.57 12.94
CA TYR A 59 -11.04 -11.25 14.33
C TYR A 59 -12.02 -10.09 14.46
N THR A 60 -11.81 -9.02 13.71
CA THR A 60 -12.69 -7.85 13.72
C THR A 60 -14.09 -8.20 13.23
N ASN A 61 -14.21 -8.97 12.16
CA ASN A 61 -15.48 -9.41 11.60
C ASN A 61 -16.20 -10.38 12.56
N ALA A 62 -15.48 -11.32 13.17
CA ALA A 62 -16.06 -12.25 14.15
C ALA A 62 -16.58 -11.52 15.39
N LYS A 63 -15.83 -10.51 15.85
CA LYS A 63 -16.27 -9.67 16.98
C LYS A 63 -17.48 -8.82 16.64
N ALA A 64 -17.52 -8.22 15.46
CA ALA A 64 -18.66 -7.43 15.00
C ALA A 64 -19.93 -8.27 14.84
N ALA A 65 -19.79 -9.52 14.40
CA ALA A 65 -20.89 -10.47 14.25
C ALA A 65 -21.26 -11.19 15.55
N ASN A 66 -20.54 -10.94 16.65
CA ASN A 66 -20.73 -11.59 17.95
C ASN A 66 -20.74 -13.14 17.88
N TYR A 67 -19.83 -13.68 17.08
CA TYR A 67 -19.69 -15.12 16.92
C TYR A 67 -19.15 -15.80 18.18
N SER A 68 -19.63 -17.04 18.43
CA SER A 68 -19.05 -17.90 19.46
C SER A 68 -17.63 -18.29 19.11
N LEU A 69 -16.81 -18.65 20.11
CA LEU A 69 -15.43 -19.05 19.92
C LEU A 69 -15.25 -20.18 18.87
N PRO A 70 -16.07 -21.26 18.83
CA PRO A 70 -15.96 -22.28 17.78
C PRO A 70 -16.22 -21.74 16.38
N ALA A 71 -17.19 -20.84 16.21
CA ALA A 71 -17.49 -20.22 14.93
C ALA A 71 -16.37 -19.27 14.48
N THR A 72 -15.75 -18.56 15.42
CA THR A 72 -14.57 -17.70 15.14
C THR A 72 -13.40 -18.55 14.65
N VAL A 73 -13.09 -19.67 15.31
CA VAL A 73 -12.02 -20.57 14.89
C VAL A 73 -12.29 -21.16 13.51
N ALA A 74 -13.54 -21.58 13.24
CA ALA A 74 -13.91 -22.08 11.91
C ALA A 74 -13.74 -21.00 10.83
N LEU A 75 -14.13 -19.76 11.11
CA LEU A 75 -13.95 -18.62 10.21
C LEU A 75 -12.48 -18.32 9.95
N GLU A 76 -11.63 -18.38 10.98
CA GLU A 76 -10.19 -18.18 10.86
C GLU A 76 -9.54 -19.28 10.02
N LEU A 77 -9.90 -20.53 10.21
CA LEU A 77 -9.31 -21.63 9.47
C LEU A 77 -9.80 -21.70 8.03
N LEU A 78 -11.11 -21.60 7.80
CA LEU A 78 -11.70 -21.72 6.47
C LEU A 78 -11.65 -20.42 5.68
N GLY A 79 -11.99 -19.31 6.31
CA GLY A 79 -11.97 -17.99 5.68
C GLY A 79 -10.54 -17.46 5.52
N GLY A 80 -9.72 -17.56 6.57
CA GLY A 80 -8.35 -17.05 6.57
C GLY A 80 -7.45 -17.79 5.61
N ALA A 81 -7.32 -19.11 5.78
CA ALA A 81 -6.43 -19.91 4.96
C ALA A 81 -6.95 -20.10 3.53
N GLY A 82 -8.28 -20.22 3.37
CA GLY A 82 -8.90 -20.53 2.09
C GLY A 82 -9.17 -19.32 1.19
N TRP A 83 -9.50 -18.18 1.76
CA TRP A 83 -9.97 -17.04 0.97
C TRP A 83 -9.30 -15.70 1.30
N PHE A 84 -9.37 -15.26 2.56
CA PHE A 84 -8.89 -13.92 2.90
C PHE A 84 -7.39 -13.74 2.68
N PHE A 85 -6.58 -14.74 3.01
CA PHE A 85 -5.15 -14.68 2.81
C PHE A 85 -4.76 -14.56 1.33
N PRO A 86 -5.23 -15.42 0.39
CA PRO A 86 -4.93 -15.25 -1.03
C PRO A 86 -5.41 -13.91 -1.59
N VAL A 87 -6.58 -13.43 -1.18
CA VAL A 87 -7.11 -12.14 -1.64
C VAL A 87 -6.23 -10.99 -1.15
N THR A 88 -5.86 -10.98 0.13
CA THR A 88 -5.01 -9.92 0.69
C THR A 88 -3.62 -9.94 0.06
N ALA A 89 -3.04 -11.13 -0.13
CA ALA A 89 -1.74 -11.24 -0.81
C ALA A 89 -1.80 -10.79 -2.26
N ALA A 90 -2.84 -11.19 -3.01
CA ALA A 90 -3.04 -10.79 -4.39
C ALA A 90 -3.21 -9.27 -4.52
N THR A 91 -3.97 -8.63 -3.63
CA THR A 91 -4.14 -7.17 -3.66
C THR A 91 -2.84 -6.43 -3.38
N GLY A 92 -1.95 -6.95 -2.52
CA GLY A 92 -0.59 -6.42 -2.34
C GLY A 92 0.23 -6.48 -3.64
N VAL A 93 0.12 -7.59 -4.38
CA VAL A 93 0.75 -7.73 -5.70
C VAL A 93 0.15 -6.74 -6.70
N PHE A 94 -1.17 -6.61 -6.76
CA PHE A 94 -1.83 -5.64 -7.64
C PHE A 94 -1.45 -4.20 -7.30
N ARG A 95 -1.31 -3.86 -6.03
CA ARG A 95 -0.80 -2.57 -5.58
C ARG A 95 0.59 -2.30 -6.18
N MET A 96 1.50 -3.23 -6.08
CA MET A 96 2.84 -3.10 -6.65
C MET A 96 2.80 -2.90 -8.17
N TRP A 97 2.02 -3.70 -8.90
CA TRP A 97 1.86 -3.57 -10.35
C TRP A 97 1.23 -2.24 -10.77
N SER A 98 0.22 -1.76 -10.04
CA SER A 98 -0.37 -0.45 -10.30
C SER A 98 0.66 0.67 -10.17
N GLY A 99 1.53 0.60 -9.17
CA GLY A 99 2.62 1.54 -8.99
C GLY A 99 3.59 1.55 -10.19
N PHE A 100 3.97 0.38 -10.70
CA PHE A 100 4.80 0.29 -11.92
C PHE A 100 4.08 0.88 -13.14
N ALA A 101 2.78 0.63 -13.30
CA ALA A 101 2.00 1.16 -14.42
C ALA A 101 1.81 2.68 -14.34
N GLU A 102 1.65 3.23 -13.14
CA GLU A 102 1.48 4.67 -12.91
C GLU A 102 2.80 5.46 -12.95
N MET A 103 3.94 4.83 -12.74
CA MET A 103 5.23 5.51 -12.66
C MET A 103 5.59 6.31 -13.92
N PRO A 104 5.47 5.78 -15.15
CA PRO A 104 5.74 6.55 -16.38
C PRO A 104 4.82 7.76 -16.50
N VAL A 105 3.55 7.61 -16.13
CA VAL A 105 2.56 8.70 -16.17
C VAL A 105 2.95 9.77 -15.16
N GLY A 106 3.27 9.39 -13.93
CA GLY A 106 3.71 10.31 -12.89
C GLY A 106 4.98 11.08 -13.26
N LEU A 107 5.96 10.42 -13.88
CA LEU A 107 7.17 11.07 -14.39
C LEU A 107 6.88 12.05 -15.53
N THR A 108 5.98 11.67 -16.45
CA THR A 108 5.58 12.57 -17.55
C THR A 108 4.88 13.82 -17.01
N LEU A 109 3.97 13.67 -16.04
CA LEU A 109 3.29 14.80 -15.40
C LEU A 109 4.26 15.71 -14.64
N LEU A 110 5.30 15.14 -14.02
CA LEU A 110 6.32 15.92 -13.31
C LEU A 110 7.12 16.81 -14.26
N VAL A 111 7.48 16.30 -15.44
CA VAL A 111 8.33 16.98 -16.42
C VAL A 111 7.50 17.93 -17.31
N SER A 112 6.25 17.57 -17.60
CA SER A 112 5.41 18.35 -18.53
C SER A 112 4.86 19.61 -17.86
N LYS A 113 5.28 20.77 -18.37
CA LYS A 113 4.73 22.06 -17.93
C LYS A 113 3.34 22.37 -18.50
N SER A 114 2.89 21.60 -19.48
CA SER A 114 1.65 21.85 -20.23
C SER A 114 0.39 21.27 -19.58
N PHE A 115 0.53 20.31 -18.69
CA PHE A 115 -0.58 19.69 -17.96
C PHE A 115 -0.69 20.31 -16.58
N THR A 116 -1.58 21.28 -16.42
CA THR A 116 -1.66 22.07 -15.18
C THR A 116 -2.33 21.31 -14.05
N ASP A 117 -3.53 20.78 -14.22
CA ASP A 117 -4.34 20.25 -13.11
C ASP A 117 -4.94 18.86 -13.37
N TRP A 118 -4.60 18.26 -14.52
CA TRP A 118 -5.11 16.92 -14.82
C TRP A 118 -4.41 15.85 -13.99
N GLN A 119 -5.20 15.04 -13.30
CA GLN A 119 -4.75 13.84 -12.60
C GLN A 119 -5.46 12.62 -13.15
N PRO A 120 -4.72 11.60 -13.58
CA PRO A 120 -5.35 10.34 -13.95
C PRO A 120 -5.98 9.69 -12.70
N PRO A 121 -7.12 9.02 -12.87
CA PRO A 121 -7.67 8.21 -11.80
C PRO A 121 -6.63 7.15 -11.38
N PRO A 122 -6.52 6.82 -10.10
CA PRO A 122 -5.61 5.79 -9.63
C PRO A 122 -6.02 4.42 -10.20
N PHE A 123 -5.05 3.61 -10.65
CA PHE A 123 -5.32 2.21 -10.96
C PHE A 123 -5.63 1.41 -9.70
N PHE A 124 -4.97 1.77 -8.61
CA PHE A 124 -5.18 1.15 -7.32
C PHE A 124 -4.98 2.18 -6.21
N ASP A 125 -6.03 2.42 -5.45
CA ASP A 125 -6.00 3.38 -4.35
C ASP A 125 -6.18 2.66 -3.01
N VAL A 126 -5.25 2.94 -2.10
CA VAL A 126 -5.31 2.45 -0.71
C VAL A 126 -5.81 3.52 0.25
N HIS A 127 -5.99 4.75 -0.26
CA HIS A 127 -6.37 5.87 0.59
C HIS A 127 -7.72 5.63 1.27
N GLY A 128 -7.77 5.87 2.58
CA GLY A 128 -8.97 5.64 3.38
C GLY A 128 -9.22 4.18 3.77
N LYS A 129 -8.39 3.23 3.34
CA LYS A 129 -8.45 1.85 3.84
C LYS A 129 -7.72 1.73 5.17
N PRO A 130 -8.24 0.93 6.13
CA PRO A 130 -7.53 0.66 7.36
C PRO A 130 -6.19 -0.03 7.07
N ALA A 131 -5.11 0.48 7.65
CA ALA A 131 -3.78 -0.09 7.52
C ALA A 131 -3.19 -0.38 8.91
N MET A 132 -2.35 -1.41 9.02
CA MET A 132 -1.65 -1.71 10.28
C MET A 132 -0.67 -0.60 10.63
N VAL A 133 -0.05 -0.02 9.61
CA VAL A 133 0.82 1.14 9.75
C VAL A 133 0.34 2.20 8.77
N SER A 134 -0.04 3.34 9.30
CA SER A 134 -0.37 4.54 8.53
C SER A 134 0.37 5.72 9.15
N TYR A 135 1.28 6.30 8.38
CA TYR A 135 2.03 7.47 8.80
C TYR A 135 1.95 8.55 7.72
N PRO A 136 1.39 9.71 8.06
CA PRO A 136 1.33 10.84 7.13
C PRO A 136 2.74 11.37 6.87
N SER A 137 3.28 11.05 5.71
CA SER A 137 4.58 11.55 5.27
C SER A 137 4.41 12.59 4.19
N ALA A 138 5.19 13.67 4.26
CA ALA A 138 5.21 14.72 3.24
C ALA A 138 5.81 14.23 1.91
N VAL A 139 6.59 13.15 1.93
CA VAL A 139 7.29 12.63 0.75
C VAL A 139 6.48 11.58 0.01
N ILE A 140 6.14 10.50 0.69
CA ILE A 140 5.27 9.43 0.18
C ILE A 140 4.31 8.99 1.27
N PRO A 141 3.07 8.60 0.94
CA PRO A 141 2.17 7.98 1.91
C PRO A 141 2.78 6.65 2.39
N LEU A 142 3.02 6.54 3.70
CA LEU A 142 3.53 5.31 4.32
C LEU A 142 2.37 4.53 4.92
N GLU A 143 1.64 3.81 4.06
CA GLU A 143 0.51 2.98 4.44
C GLU A 143 0.79 1.54 3.99
N PHE A 144 0.92 0.61 4.95
CA PHE A 144 1.14 -0.80 4.65
C PHE A 144 0.48 -1.72 5.68
N GLY A 145 0.36 -3.00 5.32
CA GLY A 145 -0.52 -3.91 6.02
C GLY A 145 -1.98 -3.49 5.86
N VAL A 146 -2.37 -3.15 4.62
CA VAL A 146 -3.69 -2.59 4.32
C VAL A 146 -4.75 -3.67 4.37
N ASN A 147 -5.84 -3.42 5.08
CA ASN A 147 -7.00 -4.29 5.09
C ASN A 147 -7.92 -3.97 3.91
N TYR A 148 -7.67 -4.63 2.79
CA TYR A 148 -8.46 -4.47 1.57
C TYR A 148 -9.90 -5.00 1.68
N LEU A 149 -10.18 -5.82 2.68
CA LEU A 149 -11.48 -6.44 2.92
C LEU A 149 -12.35 -5.64 3.90
N ALA A 150 -11.80 -4.58 4.48
CA ALA A 150 -12.60 -3.69 5.29
C ALA A 150 -13.65 -2.99 4.43
N ALA A 151 -14.89 -3.00 4.90
CA ALA A 151 -15.94 -2.15 4.34
C ALA A 151 -15.51 -0.68 4.45
N SER A 152 -15.61 0.05 3.37
CA SER A 152 -15.40 1.50 3.32
C SER A 152 -16.65 2.22 3.81
#